data_5d369fba83fece429c715de8859c0114
#
_entry.id   5d369fba83fece429c715de8859c0114
#
_cell.length_a   1.000
_cell.length_b   1.000
_cell.length_c   1.000
_cell.angle_alpha   90.00
_cell.angle_beta   90.00
_cell.angle_gamma   90.00
#
_symmetry.space_group_name_H-M   'P 1'
#
loop_
_entity.id
_entity.type
_entity.pdbx_description
1 polymer ?
#
loop_
_entity_poly.entity_id
_entity_poly.type
_entity_poly.pdbx_seq_one_letter_code
_entity_poly.pdbx_strand_id
1 'polypeptide(L)'
;MGSEMCIRDSLGLTPQSVNVLGGYKVQGKTDEQAQTLLNDCETLVKAGAAIILLECVPKELAKTVRHRFDVPVIGIGAGADCDGQVLVMHDMLGVYMGRPAKFVKDFLTADDNETGDVVGAFRAYNKAVKSGSFPTLEHSFGG
;
A
#
# COMPACT_ATOMS: atom_id res chain seq x y z
N MET A 1 27.39 4.42 19.61
CA MET A 1 26.43 3.56 18.92
C MET A 1 25.39 4.49 18.30
N GLY A 2 25.51 4.76 16.99
CA GLY A 2 24.54 5.57 16.27
C GLY A 2 23.24 4.78 16.15
N SER A 3 22.11 5.40 16.50
CA SER A 3 20.79 4.86 16.17
C SER A 3 20.67 4.88 14.65
N GLU A 4 20.77 3.72 14.01
CA GLU A 4 20.42 3.58 12.61
C GLU A 4 18.93 3.90 12.48
N MET A 5 18.65 5.10 12.00
CA MET A 5 17.28 5.53 11.72
C MET A 5 16.83 4.80 10.46
N CYS A 6 15.91 3.84 10.62
CA CYS A 6 15.31 3.15 9.48
C CYS A 6 14.51 4.17 8.65
N ILE A 7 15.06 4.54 7.50
CA ILE A 7 14.40 5.48 6.57
C ILE A 7 13.32 4.70 5.83
N ARG A 8 12.07 5.12 5.99
CA ARG A 8 10.91 4.68 5.22
C ARG A 8 10.43 5.86 4.40
N ASP A 9 10.19 5.64 3.12
CA ASP A 9 9.66 6.68 2.26
C ASP A 9 8.49 6.18 1.41
N SER A 10 7.56 7.09 1.11
CA SER A 10 6.30 6.79 0.45
C SER A 10 6.27 7.39 -0.96
N LEU A 11 5.89 6.59 -1.93
CA LEU A 11 5.75 6.97 -3.33
C LEU A 11 4.35 6.65 -3.86
N GLY A 12 3.94 7.36 -4.90
CA GLY A 12 2.61 7.25 -5.48
C GLY A 12 1.71 8.40 -5.03
N LEU A 13 0.44 8.09 -4.72
CA LEU A 13 -0.50 9.07 -4.22
C LEU A 13 -0.32 9.27 -2.72
N THR A 14 0.52 10.21 -2.33
CA THR A 14 0.66 10.60 -0.92
C THR A 14 -0.37 11.66 -0.55
N PRO A 15 -1.03 11.59 0.63
CA PRO A 15 -2.05 12.57 1.03
C PRO A 15 -1.55 14.01 0.99
N GLN A 16 -0.28 14.24 1.28
CA GLN A 16 0.36 15.55 1.27
C GLN A 16 0.45 16.14 -0.15
N SER A 17 0.49 15.30 -1.17
CA SER A 17 0.63 15.70 -2.58
C SER A 17 -0.69 15.81 -3.33
N VAL A 18 -1.82 15.52 -2.69
CA VAL A 18 -3.16 15.50 -3.31
C VAL A 18 -3.48 16.80 -4.06
N ASN A 19 -3.15 17.95 -3.49
CA ASN A 19 -3.41 19.24 -4.14
C ASN A 19 -2.53 19.47 -5.37
N VAL A 20 -1.28 19.00 -5.35
CA VAL A 20 -0.34 19.09 -6.48
C VAL A 20 -0.73 18.13 -7.59
N LEU A 21 -1.20 16.93 -7.23
CA LEU A 21 -1.61 15.87 -8.16
C LEU A 21 -3.05 16.04 -8.69
N GLY A 22 -3.75 17.10 -8.29
CA GLY A 22 -5.11 17.39 -8.75
C GLY A 22 -6.17 16.40 -8.26
N GLY A 23 -6.04 15.91 -7.03
CA GLY A 23 -6.97 15.00 -6.36
C GLY A 23 -6.44 13.59 -6.14
N TYR A 24 -7.27 12.72 -5.59
CA TYR A 24 -6.97 11.31 -5.33
C TYR A 24 -6.96 10.49 -6.63
N LYS A 25 -5.84 10.52 -7.35
CA LYS A 25 -5.66 9.78 -8.62
C LYS A 25 -4.55 8.75 -8.47
N VAL A 26 -4.81 7.55 -8.98
CA VAL A 26 -3.79 6.49 -9.10
C VAL A 26 -2.61 7.02 -9.91
N GLN A 27 -1.40 6.89 -9.37
CA GLN A 27 -0.14 7.32 -9.98
C GLN A 27 0.50 6.17 -10.76
N GLY A 28 1.36 6.50 -11.75
CA GLY A 28 2.07 5.46 -12.51
C GLY A 28 1.23 4.78 -13.59
N LYS A 29 0.17 5.42 -14.09
CA LYS A 29 -0.70 4.85 -15.15
C LYS A 29 -0.11 4.93 -16.56
N THR A 30 0.74 5.90 -16.82
CA THR A 30 1.43 6.06 -18.09
C THR A 30 2.86 5.54 -17.97
N ASP A 31 3.47 5.14 -19.09
CA ASP A 31 4.85 4.67 -19.09
C ASP A 31 5.82 5.71 -18.54
N GLU A 32 5.57 7.00 -18.84
CA GLU A 32 6.37 8.10 -18.32
C GLU A 32 6.25 8.22 -16.77
N GLN A 33 5.04 8.13 -16.23
CA GLN A 33 4.80 8.15 -14.78
C GLN A 33 5.41 6.93 -14.12
N ALA A 34 5.30 5.76 -14.74
CA ALA A 34 5.88 4.53 -14.23
C ALA A 34 7.41 4.62 -14.19
N GLN A 35 8.04 5.16 -15.25
CA GLN A 35 9.48 5.35 -15.28
C GLN A 35 9.94 6.38 -14.24
N THR A 36 9.20 7.46 -14.06
CA THR A 36 9.48 8.47 -13.01
C THR A 36 9.48 7.80 -11.63
N LEU A 37 8.43 7.04 -11.30
CA LEU A 37 8.33 6.33 -10.02
C LEU A 37 9.49 5.34 -9.81
N LEU A 38 9.90 4.61 -10.84
CA LEU A 38 11.05 3.71 -10.77
C LEU A 38 12.37 4.46 -10.50
N ASN A 39 12.56 5.62 -11.11
CA ASN A 39 13.74 6.47 -10.88
C ASN A 39 13.75 7.05 -9.46
N ASP A 40 12.57 7.41 -8.94
CA ASP A 40 12.41 7.89 -7.57
C ASP A 40 12.73 6.77 -6.56
N CYS A 41 12.23 5.55 -6.78
CA CYS A 41 12.59 4.38 -5.99
C CYS A 41 14.12 4.16 -5.96
N GLU A 42 14.77 4.22 -7.11
CA GLU A 42 16.21 4.05 -7.22
C GLU A 42 16.97 5.12 -6.44
N THR A 43 16.50 6.37 -6.53
CA THR A 43 17.09 7.50 -5.79
C THR A 43 16.97 7.31 -4.29
N LEU A 44 15.79 6.89 -3.81
CA LEU A 44 15.55 6.63 -2.40
C LEU A 44 16.40 5.48 -1.86
N VAL A 45 16.48 4.36 -2.59
CA VAL A 45 17.32 3.22 -2.21
C VAL A 45 18.79 3.61 -2.15
N LYS A 46 19.30 4.36 -3.14
CA LYS A 46 20.66 4.89 -3.12
C LYS A 46 20.92 5.86 -1.95
N ALA A 47 19.91 6.59 -1.53
CA ALA A 47 19.97 7.47 -0.36
C ALA A 47 19.88 6.72 0.98
N GLY A 48 19.69 5.39 0.97
CA GLY A 48 19.64 4.55 2.16
C GLY A 48 18.23 4.25 2.68
N ALA A 49 17.20 4.39 1.86
CA ALA A 49 15.85 3.93 2.24
C ALA A 49 15.87 2.42 2.50
N ALA A 50 15.43 2.02 3.69
CA ALA A 50 15.39 0.62 4.11
C ALA A 50 14.04 -0.05 3.78
N ILE A 51 13.01 0.72 3.46
CA ILE A 51 11.67 0.26 3.09
C ILE A 51 11.08 1.26 2.11
N ILE A 52 10.43 0.77 1.06
CA ILE A 52 9.59 1.59 0.16
C ILE A 52 8.12 1.31 0.46
N LEU A 53 7.32 2.36 0.62
CA LEU A 53 5.86 2.29 0.69
C LEU A 53 5.27 2.79 -0.62
N LEU A 54 4.44 1.97 -1.27
CA LEU A 54 3.71 2.32 -2.49
C LEU A 54 2.24 2.56 -2.18
N GLU A 55 1.74 3.75 -2.53
CA GLU A 55 0.36 4.14 -2.28
C GLU A 55 -0.39 4.40 -3.61
N CYS A 56 -1.49 3.69 -3.83
CA CYS A 56 -2.37 3.87 -4.99
C CYS A 56 -1.62 3.85 -6.33
N VAL A 57 -0.84 2.81 -6.57
CA VAL A 57 -0.16 2.55 -7.85
C VAL A 57 -0.72 1.29 -8.52
N PRO A 58 -0.61 1.15 -9.85
CA PRO A 58 -1.00 -0.08 -10.53
C PRO A 58 -0.23 -1.29 -9.99
N LYS A 59 -0.92 -2.42 -9.80
CA LYS A 59 -0.33 -3.66 -9.27
C LYS A 59 0.88 -4.16 -10.07
N GLU A 60 0.86 -3.99 -11.40
CA GLU A 60 1.97 -4.39 -12.27
C GLU A 60 3.22 -3.55 -12.03
N LEU A 61 3.03 -2.25 -11.76
CA LEU A 61 4.14 -1.37 -11.42
C LEU A 61 4.70 -1.71 -10.02
N ALA A 62 3.83 -1.97 -9.05
CA ALA A 62 4.25 -2.41 -7.71
C ALA A 62 5.05 -3.73 -7.77
N LYS A 63 4.60 -4.68 -8.58
CA LYS A 63 5.33 -5.92 -8.86
C LYS A 63 6.72 -5.66 -9.47
N THR A 64 6.80 -4.74 -10.42
CA THR A 64 8.08 -4.34 -11.04
C THR A 64 9.04 -3.74 -10.01
N VAL A 65 8.54 -2.83 -9.14
CA VAL A 65 9.33 -2.24 -8.05
C VAL A 65 9.87 -3.33 -7.12
N ARG A 66 9.00 -4.23 -6.66
CA ARG A 66 9.38 -5.33 -5.77
C ARG A 66 10.49 -6.22 -6.34
N HIS A 67 10.45 -6.51 -7.65
CA HIS A 67 11.46 -7.35 -8.28
C HIS A 67 12.77 -6.62 -8.62
N ARG A 68 12.72 -5.28 -8.70
CA ARG A 68 13.89 -4.48 -9.11
C ARG A 68 14.78 -4.07 -7.94
N PHE A 69 14.23 -3.93 -6.74
CA PHE A 69 14.95 -3.39 -5.58
C PHE A 69 15.04 -4.42 -4.44
N ASP A 70 16.19 -4.48 -3.78
CA ASP A 70 16.50 -5.41 -2.68
C ASP A 70 16.02 -4.88 -1.30
N VAL A 71 15.04 -3.99 -1.29
CA VAL A 71 14.42 -3.48 -0.06
C VAL A 71 12.97 -3.92 0.02
N PRO A 72 12.42 -4.17 1.22
CA PRO A 72 11.00 -4.51 1.37
C PRO A 72 10.09 -3.44 0.77
N VAL A 73 9.09 -3.89 0.02
CA VAL A 73 8.07 -3.04 -0.60
C VAL A 73 6.75 -3.30 0.09
N ILE A 74 6.19 -2.28 0.73
CA ILE A 74 4.90 -2.32 1.41
C ILE A 74 3.87 -1.60 0.55
N GLY A 75 2.69 -2.17 0.40
CA GLY A 75 1.63 -1.60 -0.44
C GLY A 75 0.42 -1.13 0.35
N ILE A 76 -0.22 -0.07 -0.13
CA ILE A 76 -1.60 0.30 0.16
C ILE A 76 -2.28 0.73 -1.14
N GLY A 77 -3.27 -0.05 -1.59
CA GLY A 77 -3.83 0.15 -2.94
C GLY A 77 -2.81 -0.09 -4.06
N ALA A 78 -1.86 -1.01 -3.87
CA ALA A 78 -0.80 -1.33 -4.82
C ALA A 78 -0.82 -2.80 -5.28
N GLY A 79 -1.85 -3.54 -4.90
CA GLY A 79 -1.99 -4.96 -5.24
C GLY A 79 -1.26 -5.91 -4.29
N ALA A 80 -1.41 -7.21 -4.53
CA ALA A 80 -0.93 -8.27 -3.63
C ALA A 80 0.56 -8.62 -3.83
N ASP A 81 1.20 -8.18 -4.90
CA ASP A 81 2.59 -8.53 -5.24
C ASP A 81 3.65 -7.74 -4.45
N CYS A 82 3.27 -7.05 -3.37
CA CYS A 82 4.19 -6.41 -2.42
C CYS A 82 4.64 -7.41 -1.33
N ASP A 83 5.74 -7.11 -0.63
CA ASP A 83 6.24 -7.93 0.48
C ASP A 83 5.36 -7.83 1.73
N GLY A 84 4.57 -6.77 1.84
CA GLY A 84 3.58 -6.58 2.89
C GLY A 84 2.53 -5.55 2.51
N GLN A 85 1.53 -5.41 3.38
CA GLN A 85 0.44 -4.47 3.19
C GLN A 85 0.29 -3.57 4.41
N VAL A 86 -0.16 -2.34 4.20
CA VAL A 86 -0.62 -1.44 5.25
C VAL A 86 -2.04 -1.00 4.93
N LEU A 87 -2.85 -0.78 5.95
CA LEU A 87 -4.18 -0.21 5.83
C LEU A 87 -4.39 0.75 7.00
N VAL A 88 -5.03 1.88 6.73
CA VAL A 88 -5.37 2.85 7.77
C VAL A 88 -6.34 2.18 8.75
N MET A 89 -6.07 2.30 10.04
CA MET A 89 -6.86 1.64 11.09
C MET A 89 -8.36 1.97 10.99
N HIS A 90 -8.71 3.23 10.73
CA HIS A 90 -10.12 3.64 10.57
C HIS A 90 -10.77 2.95 9.38
N ASP A 91 -10.05 2.81 8.26
CA ASP A 91 -10.55 2.12 7.08
C ASP A 91 -10.72 0.62 7.35
N MET A 92 -9.74 0.00 8.02
CA MET A 92 -9.78 -1.40 8.40
C MET A 92 -10.94 -1.75 9.34
N LEU A 93 -11.35 -0.78 10.19
CA LEU A 93 -12.43 -0.95 11.16
C LEU A 93 -13.78 -0.40 10.66
N GLY A 94 -13.89 0.01 9.39
CA GLY A 94 -15.14 0.55 8.85
C GLY A 94 -15.53 1.94 9.41
N VAL A 95 -14.60 2.65 10.06
CA VAL A 95 -14.83 3.97 10.67
C VAL A 95 -14.51 5.06 9.67
N TYR A 96 -15.34 5.23 8.68
CA TYR A 96 -15.21 6.27 7.66
C TYR A 96 -16.57 6.91 7.35
N MET A 97 -16.53 8.17 6.89
CA MET A 97 -17.72 8.88 6.43
C MET A 97 -17.82 8.77 4.91
N GLY A 98 -18.95 8.27 4.40
CA GLY A 98 -19.19 8.16 2.97
C GLY A 98 -18.66 6.87 2.35
N ARG A 99 -18.33 6.91 1.05
CA ARG A 99 -17.87 5.72 0.31
C ARG A 99 -16.39 5.48 0.53
N PRO A 100 -15.97 4.27 0.98
CA PRO A 100 -14.57 3.94 1.15
C PRO A 100 -13.81 3.93 -0.19
N ALA A 101 -12.50 4.09 -0.12
CA ALA A 101 -11.62 3.90 -1.27
C ALA A 101 -11.64 2.45 -1.74
N LYS A 102 -11.36 2.21 -3.03
CA LYS A 102 -11.43 0.88 -3.65
C LYS A 102 -10.60 -0.18 -2.93
N PHE A 103 -9.46 0.19 -2.37
CA PHE A 103 -8.53 -0.70 -1.70
C PHE A 103 -8.88 -1.00 -0.23
N VAL A 104 -9.95 -0.40 0.29
CA VAL A 104 -10.39 -0.58 1.68
C VAL A 104 -11.26 -1.82 1.81
N LYS A 105 -10.97 -2.65 2.81
CA LYS A 105 -11.83 -3.71 3.32
C LYS A 105 -12.09 -3.47 4.80
N ASP A 106 -13.37 -3.48 5.20
CA ASP A 106 -13.78 -3.49 6.60
C ASP A 106 -13.57 -4.90 7.17
N PHE A 107 -12.61 -5.01 8.08
CA PHE A 107 -12.31 -6.26 8.77
C PHE A 107 -13.06 -6.39 10.10
N LEU A 108 -13.71 -5.32 10.59
CA LEU A 108 -14.49 -5.40 11.82
C LEU A 108 -15.77 -6.21 11.59
N THR A 109 -16.44 -5.96 10.46
CA THR A 109 -17.70 -6.64 10.08
C THR A 109 -17.51 -7.81 9.13
N ALA A 110 -16.26 -8.12 8.75
CA ALA A 110 -15.97 -9.21 7.84
C ALA A 110 -16.24 -10.59 8.45
N ASP A 111 -16.70 -11.54 7.64
CA ASP A 111 -17.02 -12.93 8.07
C ASP A 111 -15.82 -13.65 8.69
N ASP A 112 -14.62 -13.28 8.35
CA ASP A 112 -13.37 -13.83 8.87
C ASP A 112 -12.92 -13.21 10.22
N ASN A 113 -13.71 -12.26 10.77
CA ASN A 113 -13.55 -11.77 12.15
C ASN A 113 -14.28 -12.67 13.13
N GLU A 114 -13.61 -13.71 13.60
CA GLU A 114 -14.18 -14.76 14.45
C GLU A 114 -14.71 -14.24 15.80
N THR A 115 -14.17 -13.15 16.32
CA THR A 115 -14.57 -12.59 17.64
C THR A 115 -15.52 -11.40 17.53
N GLY A 116 -15.65 -10.81 16.33
CA GLY A 116 -16.52 -9.64 16.09
C GLY A 116 -16.06 -8.36 16.79
N ASP A 117 -14.83 -8.32 17.26
CA ASP A 117 -14.24 -7.18 17.95
C ASP A 117 -13.02 -6.61 17.21
N VAL A 118 -12.46 -5.53 17.73
CA VAL A 118 -11.29 -4.85 17.14
C VAL A 118 -10.07 -5.77 17.07
N VAL A 119 -9.85 -6.60 18.09
CA VAL A 119 -8.72 -7.55 18.14
C VAL A 119 -8.89 -8.62 17.08
N GLY A 120 -10.11 -9.12 16.88
CA GLY A 120 -10.47 -10.03 15.80
C GLY A 120 -10.24 -9.43 14.43
N ALA A 121 -10.61 -8.15 14.22
CA ALA A 121 -10.36 -7.45 12.97
C ALA A 121 -8.86 -7.40 12.61
N PHE A 122 -7.99 -7.08 13.58
CA PHE A 122 -6.54 -7.09 13.38
C PHE A 122 -6.00 -8.49 13.07
N ARG A 123 -6.53 -9.52 13.73
CA ARG A 123 -6.15 -10.91 13.47
C ARG A 123 -6.57 -11.36 12.07
N ALA A 124 -7.80 -11.04 11.68
CA ALA A 124 -8.34 -11.34 10.35
C ALA A 124 -7.51 -10.64 9.26
N TYR A 125 -7.22 -9.34 9.42
CA TYR A 125 -6.34 -8.60 8.51
C TYR A 125 -4.96 -9.26 8.38
N ASN A 126 -4.28 -9.55 9.49
CA ASN A 126 -2.96 -10.19 9.49
C ASN A 126 -2.98 -11.56 8.79
N LYS A 127 -4.00 -12.38 9.08
CA LYS A 127 -4.21 -13.69 8.44
C LYS A 127 -4.42 -13.54 6.94
N ALA A 128 -5.27 -12.59 6.52
CA ALA A 128 -5.58 -12.34 5.12
C ALA A 128 -4.35 -11.86 4.32
N VAL A 129 -3.54 -10.94 4.88
CA VAL A 129 -2.30 -10.48 4.24
C VAL A 129 -1.30 -11.63 4.12
N LYS A 130 -1.07 -12.41 5.19
CA LYS A 130 -0.11 -13.53 5.19
C LYS A 130 -0.51 -14.68 4.27
N SER A 131 -1.79 -14.94 4.11
CA SER A 131 -2.31 -15.96 3.19
C SER A 131 -2.43 -15.48 1.74
N GLY A 132 -2.25 -14.19 1.48
CA GLY A 132 -2.44 -13.59 0.15
C GLY A 132 -3.92 -13.45 -0.24
N SER A 133 -4.86 -13.62 0.70
CA SER A 133 -6.29 -13.44 0.43
C SER A 133 -6.73 -11.95 0.46
N PHE A 134 -5.85 -11.06 0.92
CA PHE A 134 -6.02 -9.61 0.83
C PHE A 134 -4.66 -8.95 0.50
N PRO A 135 -4.64 -7.92 -0.40
CA PRO A 135 -5.75 -7.43 -1.21
C PRO A 135 -6.08 -8.37 -2.39
N THR A 136 -7.34 -8.37 -2.81
CA THR A 136 -7.81 -9.06 -4.02
C THR A 136 -7.70 -8.13 -5.24
N LEU A 137 -8.09 -8.62 -6.42
CA LEU A 137 -8.19 -7.80 -7.63
C LEU A 137 -9.19 -6.64 -7.46
N GLU A 138 -10.25 -6.85 -6.69
CA GLU A 138 -11.24 -5.81 -6.39
C GLU A 138 -10.64 -4.65 -5.58
N HIS A 139 -9.62 -4.94 -4.76
CA HIS A 139 -8.91 -3.95 -3.95
C HIS A 139 -7.68 -3.35 -4.65
N SER A 140 -7.43 -3.72 -5.92
CA SER A 140 -6.21 -3.35 -6.66
C SER A 140 -6.52 -2.41 -7.81
N PHE A 141 -5.52 -1.63 -8.24
CA PHE A 141 -5.58 -0.79 -9.42
C PHE A 141 -4.77 -1.42 -10.56
N GLY A 142 -5.20 -1.18 -11.81
CA GLY A 142 -4.58 -1.77 -12.99
C GLY A 142 -5.23 -3.13 -13.37
N GLY A 143 -5.08 -3.55 -14.61
CA GLY A 143 -5.70 -4.72 -15.25
C GLY A 143 -6.33 -4.32 -16.54
#